data_75443b84c58b3cb30dd61cf77dff94c9
#
_entry.id   75443b84c58b3cb30dd61cf77dff94c9
#
_cell.length_a   1.000
_cell.length_b   1.000
_cell.length_c   1.000
_cell.angle_alpha   90.00
_cell.angle_beta   90.00
_cell.angle_gamma   90.00
#
_symmetry.space_group_name_H-M   'P 1'
#
loop_
_entity.id
_entity.type
_entity.pdbx_description
1 polymer ?
#
loop_
_entity_poly.entity_id
_entity_poly.type
_entity_poly.pdbx_seq_one_letter_code
_entity_poly.pdbx_strand_id
1 'polypeptide(L)'
;MNFISICPYVRFANIFPTVIDGVSLRKAYDCRLFYFLQSGIFYTETAKYNVVPGSVIYIPAGTAYCTEGAPKAAVLNFDLTLAAYSVPPKVPCKAEEFNTDYIFDKTPPPKELTDVIFLKQAVNLEKQFKMCTIQADITNEITAALLSALVKEILSEMANSRNEDDIELKIMLYIKENYDRDLTNTELSEVFGYHPYHINRIFKARFGTTVHQAVINERMDIACRLLADTDLSVNEITEITGYRDRIAFYSAFKKNSGSSPVEYRAKSRT
;
A
#
# COMPACT_ATOMS: atom_id res chain seq x y z
N MET A 1 -14.45 19.69 11.22
CA MET A 1 -15.35 18.60 11.67
C MET A 1 -14.61 17.85 12.76
N ASN A 2 -15.23 17.53 13.87
CA ASN A 2 -14.54 16.81 14.95
C ASN A 2 -14.59 15.32 14.63
N PHE A 3 -13.46 14.59 14.74
CA PHE A 3 -13.38 13.13 14.55
C PHE A 3 -14.38 12.33 15.39
N ILE A 4 -14.83 12.89 16.52
CA ILE A 4 -15.86 12.28 17.37
C ILE A 4 -17.19 12.08 16.61
N SER A 5 -17.52 12.95 15.68
CA SER A 5 -18.77 12.91 14.91
C SER A 5 -18.75 12.00 13.69
N ILE A 6 -17.57 11.45 13.32
CA ILE A 6 -17.45 10.48 12.24
C ILE A 6 -17.90 9.11 12.73
N CYS A 7 -18.88 8.52 12.06
CA CYS A 7 -19.34 7.16 12.28
C CYS A 7 -19.23 6.40 10.95
N PRO A 8 -18.03 5.91 10.58
CA PRO A 8 -17.82 5.28 9.29
C PRO A 8 -18.75 4.08 9.10
N TYR A 9 -19.33 3.96 7.94
CA TYR A 9 -20.09 2.80 7.51
C TYR A 9 -19.35 2.07 6.38
N VAL A 10 -18.76 0.93 6.70
CA VAL A 10 -18.01 0.15 5.69
C VAL A 10 -18.97 -0.60 4.80
N ARG A 11 -18.85 -0.35 3.51
CA ARG A 11 -19.68 -0.97 2.45
C ARG A 11 -19.03 -2.20 1.85
N PHE A 12 -17.70 -2.21 1.82
CA PHE A 12 -16.93 -3.24 1.15
C PHE A 12 -15.51 -3.29 1.71
N ALA A 13 -14.98 -4.50 1.86
CA ALA A 13 -13.59 -4.73 2.25
C ALA A 13 -13.05 -5.94 1.49
N ASN A 14 -11.87 -5.81 0.84
CA ASN A 14 -11.21 -6.91 0.19
C ASN A 14 -9.70 -6.67 0.04
N ILE A 15 -8.96 -7.74 -0.18
CA ILE A 15 -7.55 -7.68 -0.60
C ILE A 15 -7.49 -7.94 -2.10
N PHE A 16 -7.12 -6.91 -2.85
CA PHE A 16 -6.91 -7.02 -4.28
C PHE A 16 -5.45 -7.42 -4.56
N PRO A 17 -5.21 -8.48 -5.35
CA PRO A 17 -3.86 -8.87 -5.77
C PRO A 17 -3.22 -7.77 -6.62
N THR A 18 -4.04 -6.99 -7.32
CA THR A 18 -3.66 -5.85 -8.14
C THR A 18 -4.70 -4.76 -7.97
N VAL A 19 -4.30 -3.59 -7.52
CA VAL A 19 -5.20 -2.43 -7.51
C VAL A 19 -5.08 -1.78 -8.87
N ILE A 20 -6.12 -1.91 -9.67
CA ILE A 20 -6.34 -1.30 -10.99
C ILE A 20 -5.07 -0.77 -11.63
N ASP A 21 -4.39 -1.62 -12.40
CA ASP A 21 -3.27 -1.20 -13.23
C ASP A 21 -3.84 -0.60 -14.52
N GLY A 22 -3.46 0.63 -14.83
CA GLY A 22 -3.87 1.24 -16.08
C GLY A 22 -3.88 2.76 -16.11
N VAL A 23 -3.71 3.25 -17.31
CA VAL A 23 -3.53 4.67 -17.67
C VAL A 23 -4.81 5.52 -17.43
N SER A 24 -5.96 4.92 -17.16
CA SER A 24 -7.21 5.67 -16.99
C SER A 24 -7.56 5.93 -15.54
N LEU A 25 -7.65 7.20 -15.18
CA LEU A 25 -8.17 7.65 -13.89
C LEU A 25 -9.60 7.14 -13.66
N ARG A 26 -9.86 6.62 -12.47
CA ARG A 26 -11.18 6.19 -12.01
C ARG A 26 -11.64 7.01 -10.84
N LYS A 27 -12.94 7.22 -10.71
CA LYS A 27 -13.58 7.88 -9.56
C LYS A 27 -14.49 6.91 -8.81
N ALA A 28 -14.47 6.98 -7.50
CA ALA A 28 -15.35 6.21 -6.63
C ALA A 28 -16.47 7.08 -6.07
N TYR A 29 -17.61 6.46 -5.80
CA TYR A 29 -18.78 7.12 -5.24
C TYR A 29 -18.81 7.13 -3.71
N ASP A 30 -17.88 6.41 -3.11
CA ASP A 30 -17.64 6.25 -1.67
C ASP A 30 -16.21 6.66 -1.30
N CYS A 31 -15.95 6.90 -0.03
CA CYS A 31 -14.61 7.10 0.48
C CYS A 31 -13.84 5.77 0.46
N ARG A 32 -12.52 5.85 0.28
CA ARG A 32 -11.66 4.67 0.24
C ARG A 32 -10.44 4.81 1.11
N LEU A 33 -10.10 3.72 1.77
CA LEU A 33 -8.78 3.48 2.36
C LEU A 33 -8.09 2.36 1.60
N PHE A 34 -6.89 2.66 1.14
CA PHE A 34 -5.96 1.68 0.57
C PHE A 34 -4.85 1.44 1.59
N TYR A 35 -4.67 0.20 1.99
CA TYR A 35 -3.53 -0.26 2.77
C TYR A 35 -2.64 -1.11 1.87
N PHE A 36 -1.48 -0.61 1.50
CA PHE A 36 -0.60 -1.24 0.55
C PHE A 36 0.21 -2.37 1.18
N LEU A 37 0.18 -3.52 0.54
CA LEU A 37 0.93 -4.73 0.92
C LEU A 37 2.17 -4.92 0.05
N GLN A 38 2.24 -4.21 -1.08
CA GLN A 38 3.37 -4.19 -2.01
C GLN A 38 3.66 -2.77 -2.47
N SER A 39 4.88 -2.60 -2.95
CA SER A 39 5.34 -1.32 -3.49
C SER A 39 4.74 -1.03 -4.86
N GLY A 40 4.54 0.26 -5.15
CA GLY A 40 4.02 0.73 -6.43
C GLY A 40 3.92 2.25 -6.47
N ILE A 41 3.19 2.76 -7.44
CA ILE A 41 2.92 4.18 -7.56
C ILE A 41 1.41 4.38 -7.54
N PHE A 42 0.96 5.36 -6.78
CA PHE A 42 -0.43 5.78 -6.72
C PHE A 42 -0.55 7.22 -7.22
N TYR A 43 -1.51 7.47 -8.08
CA TYR A 43 -1.77 8.79 -8.66
C TYR A 43 -3.14 9.29 -8.23
N THR A 44 -3.23 10.59 -7.98
CA THR A 44 -4.46 11.36 -7.95
C THR A 44 -4.42 12.40 -9.07
N GLU A 45 -5.50 13.19 -9.25
CA GLU A 45 -5.51 14.29 -10.23
C GLU A 45 -4.39 15.32 -9.98
N THR A 46 -3.94 15.47 -8.73
CA THR A 46 -3.04 16.55 -8.30
C THR A 46 -1.66 16.08 -7.85
N ALA A 47 -1.48 14.78 -7.58
CA ALA A 47 -0.24 14.28 -6.98
C ALA A 47 0.10 12.84 -7.39
N LYS A 48 1.40 12.52 -7.24
CA LYS A 48 1.98 11.20 -7.44
C LYS A 48 2.62 10.75 -6.12
N TYR A 49 2.30 9.53 -5.69
CA TYR A 49 2.75 8.95 -4.42
C TYR A 49 3.47 7.63 -4.65
N ASN A 50 4.71 7.52 -4.19
CA ASN A 50 5.39 6.24 -4.10
C ASN A 50 4.86 5.49 -2.87
N VAL A 51 4.17 4.39 -3.09
CA VAL A 51 3.62 3.55 -2.02
C VAL A 51 4.51 2.36 -1.73
N VAL A 52 4.61 2.00 -0.47
CA VAL A 52 5.38 0.85 0.05
C VAL A 52 4.48 0.05 1.00
N PRO A 53 4.85 -1.19 1.36
CA PRO A 53 4.11 -1.93 2.38
C PRO A 53 3.92 -1.11 3.65
N GLY A 54 2.67 -1.04 4.14
CA GLY A 54 2.28 -0.20 5.27
C GLY A 54 1.86 1.22 4.91
N SER A 55 1.98 1.65 3.64
CA SER A 55 1.39 2.92 3.20
C SER A 55 -0.13 2.86 3.29
N VAL A 56 -0.72 3.93 3.79
CA VAL A 56 -2.17 4.12 3.79
C VAL A 56 -2.52 5.37 3.01
N ILE A 57 -3.45 5.22 2.07
CA ILE A 57 -4.01 6.35 1.31
C ILE A 57 -5.50 6.43 1.60
N TYR A 58 -5.94 7.61 2.00
CA TYR A 58 -7.35 7.94 2.07
C TYR A 58 -7.76 8.72 0.82
N ILE A 59 -8.86 8.29 0.18
CA ILE A 59 -9.45 8.94 -0.99
C ILE A 59 -10.89 9.34 -0.67
N PRO A 60 -11.21 10.63 -0.68
CA PRO A 60 -12.60 11.10 -0.62
C PRO A 60 -13.42 10.63 -1.82
N ALA A 61 -14.72 10.47 -1.66
CA ALA A 61 -15.62 10.21 -2.78
C ALA A 61 -15.45 11.26 -3.89
N GLY A 62 -15.44 10.84 -5.14
CA GLY A 62 -15.27 11.70 -6.31
C GLY A 62 -13.83 12.06 -6.67
N THR A 63 -12.85 11.72 -5.85
CA THR A 63 -11.43 11.91 -6.21
C THR A 63 -11.02 10.90 -7.27
N ALA A 64 -10.34 11.37 -8.32
CA ALA A 64 -9.80 10.48 -9.35
C ALA A 64 -8.46 9.89 -8.93
N TYR A 65 -8.25 8.62 -9.22
CA TYR A 65 -7.04 7.89 -8.90
C TYR A 65 -6.73 6.77 -9.89
N CYS A 66 -5.48 6.40 -9.97
CA CYS A 66 -5.01 5.17 -10.62
C CYS A 66 -3.72 4.67 -9.96
N THR A 67 -3.26 3.48 -10.34
CA THR A 67 -1.99 2.91 -9.86
C THR A 67 -1.11 2.48 -11.02
N GLU A 68 0.18 2.43 -10.77
CA GLU A 68 1.20 1.89 -11.68
C GLU A 68 2.05 0.86 -10.93
N GLY A 69 2.43 -0.23 -11.62
CA GLY A 69 3.17 -1.34 -11.02
C GLY A 69 2.29 -2.30 -10.21
N ALA A 70 0.98 -2.23 -10.42
CA ALA A 70 -0.01 -3.18 -9.90
C ALA A 70 0.14 -3.55 -8.41
N PRO A 71 0.26 -2.58 -7.49
CA PRO A 71 0.53 -2.88 -6.09
C PRO A 71 -0.65 -3.64 -5.45
N LYS A 72 -0.32 -4.71 -4.72
CA LYS A 72 -1.29 -5.41 -3.88
C LYS A 72 -1.73 -4.53 -2.72
N ALA A 73 -3.03 -4.39 -2.50
CA ALA A 73 -3.57 -3.62 -1.38
C ALA A 73 -4.84 -4.23 -0.80
N ALA A 74 -5.03 -4.03 0.51
CA ALA A 74 -6.33 -4.13 1.12
C ALA A 74 -7.09 -2.82 0.90
N VAL A 75 -8.34 -2.91 0.47
CA VAL A 75 -9.18 -1.75 0.17
C VAL A 75 -10.45 -1.82 1.00
N LEU A 76 -10.75 -0.71 1.67
CA LEU A 76 -11.99 -0.50 2.41
C LEU A 76 -12.77 0.63 1.73
N ASN A 77 -14.00 0.34 1.33
CA ASN A 77 -14.94 1.33 0.82
C ASN A 77 -15.92 1.68 1.93
N PHE A 78 -16.12 2.94 2.20
CA PHE A 78 -16.95 3.39 3.31
C PHE A 78 -17.53 4.78 3.09
N ASP A 79 -18.63 5.06 3.77
CA ASP A 79 -19.13 6.41 3.97
C ASP A 79 -18.66 6.94 5.32
N LEU A 80 -18.52 8.26 5.45
CA LEU A 80 -18.14 8.90 6.71
C LEU A 80 -19.26 8.88 7.75
N THR A 81 -20.49 8.66 7.30
CA THR A 81 -21.69 8.60 8.14
C THR A 81 -22.61 7.47 7.70
N LEU A 82 -23.68 7.23 8.46
CA LEU A 82 -24.74 6.29 8.10
C LEU A 82 -25.75 6.84 7.08
N ALA A 83 -25.53 8.04 6.55
CA ALA A 83 -26.50 8.72 5.67
C ALA A 83 -26.89 7.91 4.43
N ALA A 84 -25.98 7.08 3.92
CA ALA A 84 -26.19 6.26 2.74
C ALA A 84 -26.35 4.74 3.05
N TYR A 85 -26.65 4.40 4.29
CA TYR A 85 -26.73 3.01 4.77
C TYR A 85 -27.61 2.08 3.89
N SER A 86 -28.77 2.56 3.41
CA SER A 86 -29.69 1.78 2.60
C SER A 86 -29.37 1.77 1.10
N VAL A 87 -28.31 2.46 0.66
CA VAL A 87 -27.98 2.58 -0.76
C VAL A 87 -26.91 1.54 -1.12
N PRO A 88 -27.12 0.70 -2.15
CA PRO A 88 -26.10 -0.27 -2.55
C PRO A 88 -24.85 0.42 -3.07
N PRO A 89 -23.63 -0.14 -2.79
CA PRO A 89 -22.38 0.42 -3.26
C PRO A 89 -22.32 0.40 -4.80
N LYS A 90 -21.73 1.45 -5.38
CA LYS A 90 -21.47 1.53 -6.81
C LYS A 90 -20.02 1.23 -7.12
N VAL A 91 -19.81 0.51 -8.22
CA VAL A 91 -18.46 0.23 -8.74
C VAL A 91 -17.83 1.51 -9.26
N PRO A 92 -16.52 1.74 -9.07
CA PRO A 92 -15.83 2.88 -9.65
C PRO A 92 -15.94 2.88 -11.17
N CYS A 93 -16.16 4.06 -11.73
CA CYS A 93 -16.23 4.26 -13.18
C CYS A 93 -15.02 5.05 -13.70
N LYS A 94 -14.88 5.17 -15.00
CA LYS A 94 -13.95 6.10 -15.62
C LYS A 94 -14.27 7.54 -15.20
N ALA A 95 -13.26 8.38 -15.07
CA ALA A 95 -13.46 9.76 -14.62
C ALA A 95 -14.44 10.55 -15.49
N GLU A 96 -14.48 10.24 -16.79
CA GLU A 96 -15.36 10.86 -17.80
C GLU A 96 -16.86 10.48 -17.62
N GLU A 97 -17.12 9.29 -17.05
CA GLU A 97 -18.46 8.74 -16.85
C GLU A 97 -19.04 9.08 -15.46
N PHE A 98 -18.25 9.79 -14.63
CA PHE A 98 -18.58 10.02 -13.24
C PHE A 98 -19.69 11.07 -13.08
N ASN A 99 -20.75 10.71 -12.34
CA ASN A 99 -21.83 11.60 -11.98
C ASN A 99 -21.90 11.81 -10.46
N THR A 100 -21.71 13.05 -10.02
CA THR A 100 -21.72 13.45 -8.60
C THR A 100 -23.04 13.19 -7.90
N ASP A 101 -24.16 13.10 -8.61
CA ASP A 101 -25.47 12.81 -8.03
C ASP A 101 -25.54 11.44 -7.34
N TYR A 102 -24.62 10.55 -7.69
CA TYR A 102 -24.51 9.24 -7.07
C TYR A 102 -23.57 9.22 -5.83
N ILE A 103 -23.01 10.34 -5.42
CA ILE A 103 -22.38 10.47 -4.11
C ILE A 103 -23.50 10.73 -3.09
N PHE A 104 -23.79 9.71 -2.29
CA PHE A 104 -24.88 9.80 -1.30
C PHE A 104 -24.42 10.40 0.02
N ASP A 105 -23.22 10.07 0.48
CA ASP A 105 -22.62 10.72 1.63
C ASP A 105 -21.83 11.96 1.19
N LYS A 106 -22.43 13.12 1.39
CA LYS A 106 -21.84 14.43 1.07
C LYS A 106 -21.07 15.05 2.24
N THR A 107 -20.77 14.25 3.27
CA THR A 107 -20.01 14.72 4.43
C THR A 107 -18.59 15.12 3.99
N PRO A 108 -18.15 16.36 4.25
CA PRO A 108 -16.80 16.77 3.88
C PRO A 108 -15.77 15.98 4.66
N PRO A 109 -14.66 15.57 4.02
CA PRO A 109 -13.58 14.88 4.72
C PRO A 109 -12.98 15.80 5.81
N PRO A 110 -12.45 15.23 6.89
CA PRO A 110 -11.68 15.97 7.88
C PRO A 110 -10.52 16.73 7.23
N LYS A 111 -10.35 18.01 7.59
CA LYS A 111 -9.30 18.88 7.03
C LYS A 111 -7.89 18.43 7.40
N GLU A 112 -7.79 17.69 8.50
CA GLU A 112 -6.54 17.19 9.06
C GLU A 112 -6.02 15.94 8.33
N LEU A 113 -6.83 15.32 7.47
CA LEU A 113 -6.40 14.17 6.68
C LEU A 113 -5.50 14.62 5.54
N THR A 114 -4.37 13.99 5.43
CA THR A 114 -3.49 14.06 4.27
C THR A 114 -3.78 12.88 3.35
N ASP A 115 -3.50 13.04 2.07
CA ASP A 115 -3.79 11.98 1.07
C ASP A 115 -2.98 10.70 1.32
N VAL A 116 -1.76 10.84 1.86
CA VAL A 116 -0.86 9.72 2.13
C VAL A 116 -0.29 9.81 3.53
N ILE A 117 -0.41 8.73 4.31
CA ILE A 117 0.28 8.60 5.59
C ILE A 117 0.78 7.18 5.83
N PHE A 118 1.73 7.07 6.74
CA PHE A 118 2.26 5.80 7.23
C PHE A 118 1.82 5.60 8.68
N LEU A 119 1.08 4.53 8.92
CA LEU A 119 0.63 4.20 10.26
C LEU A 119 1.79 3.75 11.13
N LYS A 120 1.90 4.28 12.35
CA LYS A 120 2.96 3.94 13.30
C LYS A 120 2.95 2.47 13.73
N GLN A 121 1.81 1.81 13.65
CA GLN A 121 1.60 0.40 14.02
C GLN A 121 1.18 -0.44 12.81
N ALA A 122 1.77 -0.19 11.66
CA ALA A 122 1.43 -0.85 10.39
C ALA A 122 1.32 -2.39 10.49
N VAL A 123 2.21 -3.04 11.25
CA VAL A 123 2.21 -4.50 11.43
C VAL A 123 0.96 -5.01 12.14
N ASN A 124 0.51 -4.33 13.17
CA ASN A 124 -0.70 -4.73 13.90
C ASN A 124 -1.96 -4.49 13.07
N LEU A 125 -2.01 -3.37 12.34
CA LEU A 125 -3.11 -3.05 11.45
C LEU A 125 -3.18 -3.98 10.24
N GLU A 126 -2.04 -4.40 9.69
CA GLU A 126 -2.01 -5.40 8.62
C GLU A 126 -2.68 -6.71 9.05
N LYS A 127 -2.42 -7.17 10.27
CA LYS A 127 -3.05 -8.38 10.81
C LYS A 127 -4.56 -8.19 10.98
N GLN A 128 -5.00 -7.07 11.51
CA GLN A 128 -6.41 -6.72 11.67
C GLN A 128 -7.11 -6.60 10.31
N PHE A 129 -6.50 -5.91 9.35
CA PHE A 129 -6.99 -5.81 7.97
C PHE A 129 -7.16 -7.19 7.33
N LYS A 130 -6.14 -8.04 7.42
CA LYS A 130 -6.20 -9.40 6.87
C LYS A 130 -7.31 -10.22 7.51
N MET A 131 -7.45 -10.16 8.84
CA MET A 131 -8.54 -10.87 9.53
C MET A 131 -9.91 -10.38 9.10
N CYS A 132 -10.11 -9.08 9.03
CA CYS A 132 -11.39 -8.48 8.65
C CYS A 132 -11.75 -8.76 7.18
N THR A 133 -10.78 -8.73 6.26
CA THR A 133 -11.03 -8.94 4.83
C THR A 133 -11.20 -10.40 4.44
N ILE A 134 -10.59 -11.35 5.16
CA ILE A 134 -10.79 -12.80 4.93
C ILE A 134 -12.15 -13.27 5.45
N GLN A 135 -12.68 -12.65 6.50
CA GLN A 135 -13.96 -13.01 7.13
C GLN A 135 -15.13 -12.13 6.69
N ALA A 136 -14.92 -11.23 5.72
CA ALA A 136 -15.88 -10.19 5.35
C ALA A 136 -17.15 -10.71 4.66
N ASP A 137 -17.95 -11.42 5.41
CA ASP A 137 -19.39 -11.32 5.22
C ASP A 137 -19.86 -10.01 5.87
N ILE A 138 -19.86 -8.92 5.07
CA ILE A 138 -20.27 -7.57 5.51
C ILE A 138 -21.74 -7.53 5.92
N THR A 139 -22.50 -8.58 5.59
CA THR A 139 -23.90 -8.74 6.04
C THR A 139 -23.99 -9.02 7.54
N ASN A 140 -22.88 -9.39 8.20
CA ASN A 140 -22.83 -9.57 9.64
C ASN A 140 -22.59 -8.21 10.32
N GLU A 141 -23.57 -7.74 11.12
CA GLU A 141 -23.50 -6.47 11.86
C GLU A 141 -22.24 -6.34 12.73
N ILE A 142 -21.75 -7.42 13.30
CA ILE A 142 -20.53 -7.44 14.14
C ILE A 142 -19.30 -7.15 13.27
N THR A 143 -19.19 -7.78 12.10
CA THR A 143 -18.07 -7.55 11.18
C THR A 143 -18.09 -6.13 10.63
N ALA A 144 -19.26 -5.61 10.28
CA ALA A 144 -19.41 -4.22 9.84
C ALA A 144 -19.00 -3.22 10.94
N ALA A 145 -19.39 -3.47 12.19
CA ALA A 145 -19.01 -2.63 13.32
C ALA A 145 -17.50 -2.66 13.60
N LEU A 146 -16.86 -3.83 13.53
CA LEU A 146 -15.41 -3.97 13.69
C LEU A 146 -14.63 -3.24 12.59
N LEU A 147 -15.07 -3.36 11.32
CA LEU A 147 -14.46 -2.66 10.20
C LEU A 147 -14.65 -1.14 10.32
N SER A 148 -15.81 -0.69 10.76
CA SER A 148 -16.08 0.73 11.01
C SER A 148 -15.22 1.30 12.13
N ALA A 149 -15.01 0.55 13.20
CA ALA A 149 -14.09 0.92 14.28
C ALA A 149 -12.64 1.01 13.78
N LEU A 150 -12.20 0.04 12.96
CA LEU A 150 -10.87 0.03 12.34
C LEU A 150 -10.67 1.24 11.43
N VAL A 151 -11.64 1.57 10.57
CA VAL A 151 -11.59 2.77 9.72
C VAL A 151 -11.45 4.02 10.57
N LYS A 152 -12.24 4.14 11.64
CA LYS A 152 -12.18 5.30 12.54
C LYS A 152 -10.83 5.42 13.24
N GLU A 153 -10.23 4.32 13.68
CA GLU A 153 -8.90 4.29 14.28
C GLU A 153 -7.85 4.77 13.27
N ILE A 154 -7.87 4.22 12.05
CA ILE A 154 -6.97 4.62 10.96
C ILE A 154 -7.10 6.12 10.67
N LEU A 155 -8.31 6.62 10.44
CA LEU A 155 -8.54 8.04 10.14
C LEU A 155 -8.07 8.95 11.29
N SER A 156 -8.25 8.52 12.54
CA SER A 156 -7.76 9.26 13.70
C SER A 156 -6.23 9.31 13.75
N GLU A 157 -5.57 8.19 13.45
CA GLU A 157 -4.11 8.13 13.39
C GLU A 157 -3.58 8.96 12.22
N MET A 158 -4.25 8.94 11.06
CA MET A 158 -3.96 9.80 9.92
C MET A 158 -3.97 11.28 10.30
N ALA A 159 -4.99 11.73 11.01
CA ALA A 159 -5.09 13.13 11.43
C ALA A 159 -3.99 13.55 12.41
N ASN A 160 -3.50 12.62 13.21
CA ASN A 160 -2.47 12.88 14.21
C ASN A 160 -1.04 12.68 13.69
N SER A 161 -0.88 12.08 12.51
CA SER A 161 0.43 11.82 11.91
C SER A 161 0.92 13.07 11.16
N ARG A 162 2.09 13.57 11.57
CA ARG A 162 2.81 14.59 10.81
C ARG A 162 3.77 13.87 9.86
N ASN A 163 3.42 13.80 8.58
CA ASN A 163 4.18 13.09 7.56
C ASN A 163 5.58 13.66 7.26
N GLU A 164 5.85 14.91 7.65
CA GLU A 164 7.08 15.59 7.24
C GLU A 164 8.34 15.08 7.94
N ASP A 165 8.21 14.41 9.08
CA ASP A 165 9.33 13.95 9.90
C ASP A 165 9.45 12.42 10.06
N ASP A 166 8.72 11.63 9.27
CA ASP A 166 8.74 10.17 9.40
C ASP A 166 10.01 9.58 8.75
N ILE A 167 11.06 9.47 9.56
CA ILE A 167 12.38 9.00 9.13
C ILE A 167 12.33 7.56 8.58
N GLU A 168 11.47 6.70 9.14
CA GLU A 168 11.31 5.32 8.72
C GLU A 168 10.79 5.23 7.30
N LEU A 169 9.90 6.16 6.93
CA LEU A 169 9.41 6.28 5.57
C LEU A 169 10.49 6.76 4.62
N LYS A 170 11.22 7.82 5.00
CA LYS A 170 12.32 8.33 4.17
C LYS A 170 13.35 7.23 3.89
N ILE A 171 13.64 6.38 4.88
CA ILE A 171 14.53 5.23 4.72
C ILE A 171 13.93 4.22 3.72
N MET A 172 12.62 3.91 3.81
CA MET A 172 11.98 2.97 2.89
C MET A 172 11.97 3.50 1.45
N LEU A 173 11.66 4.78 1.25
CA LEU A 173 11.72 5.41 -0.08
C LEU A 173 13.14 5.41 -0.64
N TYR A 174 14.14 5.69 0.19
CA TYR A 174 15.54 5.64 -0.20
C TYR A 174 15.97 4.22 -0.62
N ILE A 175 15.50 3.18 0.07
CA ILE A 175 15.72 1.79 -0.32
C ILE A 175 15.14 1.53 -1.73
N LYS A 176 13.93 2.00 -1.99
CA LYS A 176 13.27 1.84 -3.30
C LYS A 176 14.01 2.51 -4.45
N GLU A 177 14.59 3.66 -4.20
CA GLU A 177 15.33 4.42 -5.22
C GLU A 177 16.74 3.89 -5.45
N ASN A 178 17.27 3.09 -4.51
CA ASN A 178 18.67 2.66 -4.50
C ASN A 178 18.86 1.15 -4.27
N TYR A 179 17.83 0.34 -4.48
CA TYR A 179 17.86 -1.11 -4.24
C TYR A 179 18.90 -1.86 -5.06
N ASP A 180 19.23 -1.34 -6.24
CA ASP A 180 20.14 -1.93 -7.23
C ASP A 180 21.63 -1.85 -6.84
N ARG A 181 21.96 -1.02 -5.84
CA ARG A 181 23.30 -0.83 -5.34
C ARG A 181 23.49 -1.32 -3.90
N ASP A 182 24.73 -1.36 -3.46
CA ASP A 182 25.08 -1.88 -2.14
C ASP A 182 24.77 -0.85 -1.04
N LEU A 183 23.56 -0.93 -0.48
CA LEU A 183 23.10 -0.07 0.61
C LEU A 183 23.72 -0.53 1.94
N THR A 184 24.74 0.19 2.41
CA THR A 184 25.39 -0.09 3.69
C THR A 184 24.72 0.66 4.84
N ASN A 185 24.86 0.10 6.06
CA ASN A 185 24.42 0.81 7.27
C ASN A 185 25.14 2.13 7.48
N THR A 186 26.41 2.25 7.03
CA THR A 186 27.21 3.48 7.11
C THR A 186 26.61 4.55 6.22
N GLU A 187 26.29 4.23 4.98
CA GLU A 187 25.65 5.14 4.04
C GLU A 187 24.30 5.65 4.57
N LEU A 188 23.46 4.76 5.08
CA LEU A 188 22.19 5.17 5.68
C LEU A 188 22.39 6.09 6.89
N SER A 189 23.43 5.84 7.69
CA SER A 189 23.82 6.71 8.81
C SER A 189 24.22 8.11 8.35
N GLU A 190 24.98 8.20 7.26
CA GLU A 190 25.41 9.48 6.67
C GLU A 190 24.24 10.24 6.06
N VAL A 191 23.36 9.55 5.30
CA VAL A 191 22.22 10.17 4.62
C VAL A 191 21.19 10.68 5.62
N PHE A 192 20.88 9.90 6.66
CA PHE A 192 19.80 10.23 7.59
C PHE A 192 20.24 10.85 8.90
N GLY A 193 21.55 10.91 9.18
CA GLY A 193 22.09 11.51 10.40
C GLY A 193 21.83 10.71 11.68
N TYR A 194 21.50 9.43 11.57
CA TYR A 194 21.21 8.56 12.71
C TYR A 194 22.17 7.37 12.77
N HIS A 195 22.49 6.95 14.00
CA HIS A 195 23.30 5.75 14.19
C HIS A 195 22.61 4.49 13.60
N PRO A 196 23.35 3.56 12.94
CA PRO A 196 22.78 2.39 12.25
C PRO A 196 21.87 1.51 13.13
N TYR A 197 22.22 1.35 14.40
CA TYR A 197 21.38 0.62 15.36
C TYR A 197 20.02 1.29 15.56
N HIS A 198 19.99 2.63 15.66
CA HIS A 198 18.74 3.39 15.79
C HIS A 198 17.88 3.22 14.53
N ILE A 199 18.47 3.38 13.35
CA ILE A 199 17.80 3.19 12.06
C ILE A 199 17.14 1.80 12.00
N ASN A 200 17.89 0.72 12.24
CA ASN A 200 17.35 -0.62 12.22
C ASN A 200 16.27 -0.86 13.28
N ARG A 201 16.40 -0.28 14.47
CA ARG A 201 15.41 -0.40 15.55
C ARG A 201 14.09 0.25 15.19
N ILE A 202 14.09 1.52 14.74
CA ILE A 202 12.87 2.24 14.35
C ILE A 202 12.25 1.61 13.12
N PHE A 203 13.05 1.27 12.11
CA PHE A 203 12.59 0.64 10.89
C PHE A 203 11.94 -0.73 11.16
N LYS A 204 12.56 -1.56 12.00
CA LYS A 204 11.99 -2.86 12.39
C LYS A 204 10.72 -2.70 13.23
N ALA A 205 10.65 -1.71 14.11
CA ALA A 205 9.45 -1.42 14.89
C ALA A 205 8.29 -1.01 13.97
N ARG A 206 8.58 -0.28 12.89
CA ARG A 206 7.61 0.22 11.92
C ARG A 206 7.16 -0.84 10.92
N PHE A 207 8.11 -1.54 10.29
CA PHE A 207 7.85 -2.42 9.14
C PHE A 207 7.97 -3.91 9.47
N GLY A 208 8.27 -4.27 10.72
CA GLY A 208 8.41 -5.66 11.15
C GLY A 208 9.66 -6.38 10.61
N THR A 209 10.49 -5.70 9.81
CA THR A 209 11.64 -6.26 9.13
C THR A 209 12.88 -5.37 9.27
N THR A 210 14.08 -5.90 9.08
CA THR A 210 15.31 -5.09 9.07
C THR A 210 15.46 -4.36 7.73
N VAL A 211 16.24 -3.27 7.71
CA VAL A 211 16.59 -2.54 6.48
C VAL A 211 17.17 -3.47 5.43
N HIS A 212 18.13 -4.32 5.82
CA HIS A 212 18.75 -5.30 4.91
C HIS A 212 17.72 -6.26 4.28
N GLN A 213 16.78 -6.77 5.09
CA GLN A 213 15.73 -7.65 4.57
C GLN A 213 14.76 -6.89 3.66
N ALA A 214 14.49 -5.61 3.95
CA ALA A 214 13.66 -4.77 3.08
C ALA A 214 14.31 -4.56 1.70
N VAL A 215 15.62 -4.35 1.64
CA VAL A 215 16.37 -4.28 0.37
C VAL A 215 16.24 -5.60 -0.42
N ILE A 216 16.42 -6.74 0.25
CA ILE A 216 16.26 -8.05 -0.40
C ILE A 216 14.84 -8.22 -0.92
N ASN A 217 13.82 -7.89 -0.14
CA ASN A 217 12.43 -8.01 -0.56
C ASN A 217 12.14 -7.14 -1.80
N GLU A 218 12.57 -5.87 -1.81
CA GLU A 218 12.40 -4.97 -2.96
C GLU A 218 13.06 -5.52 -4.22
N ARG A 219 14.30 -6.04 -4.12
CA ARG A 219 15.01 -6.72 -5.23
C ARG A 219 14.21 -7.91 -5.76
N MET A 220 13.64 -8.72 -4.87
CA MET A 220 12.87 -9.91 -5.26
C MET A 220 11.53 -9.55 -5.87
N ASP A 221 10.86 -8.52 -5.39
CA ASP A 221 9.60 -8.02 -5.97
C ASP A 221 9.82 -7.51 -7.40
N ILE A 222 10.93 -6.81 -7.64
CA ILE A 222 11.33 -6.36 -8.98
C ILE A 222 11.70 -7.54 -9.86
N ALA A 223 12.48 -8.52 -9.33
CA ALA A 223 12.81 -9.72 -10.08
C ALA A 223 11.56 -10.49 -10.53
N CYS A 224 10.57 -10.65 -9.64
CA CYS A 224 9.31 -11.31 -9.96
C CYS A 224 8.57 -10.60 -11.11
N ARG A 225 8.49 -9.27 -11.08
CA ARG A 225 7.87 -8.48 -12.16
C ARG A 225 8.62 -8.65 -13.48
N LEU A 226 9.93 -8.48 -13.48
CA LEU A 226 10.74 -8.62 -14.69
C LEU A 226 10.68 -10.03 -15.29
N LEU A 227 10.61 -11.07 -14.45
CA LEU A 227 10.45 -12.46 -14.91
C LEU A 227 9.08 -12.70 -15.55
N ALA A 228 8.01 -12.09 -15.01
CA ALA A 228 6.66 -12.24 -15.53
C ALA A 228 6.43 -11.43 -16.81
N ASP A 229 6.88 -10.17 -16.84
CA ASP A 229 6.44 -9.16 -17.79
C ASP A 229 7.45 -8.92 -18.93
N THR A 230 8.67 -9.47 -18.84
CA THR A 230 9.73 -9.21 -19.84
C THR A 230 10.44 -10.48 -20.30
N ASP A 231 11.10 -10.40 -21.48
CA ASP A 231 11.95 -11.46 -22.02
C ASP A 231 13.42 -11.38 -21.59
N LEU A 232 13.74 -10.50 -20.64
CA LEU A 232 15.10 -10.37 -20.11
C LEU A 232 15.62 -11.71 -19.59
N SER A 233 16.87 -12.02 -19.86
CA SER A 233 17.51 -13.23 -19.33
C SER A 233 17.61 -13.14 -17.80
N VAL A 234 17.72 -14.28 -17.15
CA VAL A 234 17.92 -14.32 -15.69
C VAL A 234 19.22 -13.62 -15.27
N ASN A 235 20.24 -13.60 -16.16
CA ASN A 235 21.48 -12.87 -15.89
C ASN A 235 21.26 -11.36 -15.89
N GLU A 236 20.58 -10.82 -16.89
CA GLU A 236 20.22 -9.39 -16.93
C GLU A 236 19.38 -8.98 -15.71
N ILE A 237 18.40 -9.81 -15.31
CA ILE A 237 17.59 -9.56 -14.11
C ILE A 237 18.45 -9.60 -12.84
N THR A 238 19.43 -10.50 -12.75
CA THR A 238 20.38 -10.55 -11.63
C THR A 238 21.12 -9.22 -11.49
N GLU A 239 21.63 -8.67 -12.59
CA GLU A 239 22.34 -7.39 -12.60
C GLU A 239 21.43 -6.19 -12.27
N ILE A 240 20.26 -6.11 -12.92
CA ILE A 240 19.25 -5.05 -12.66
C ILE A 240 18.81 -5.02 -11.20
N THR A 241 18.74 -6.19 -10.55
CA THR A 241 18.36 -6.29 -9.14
C THR A 241 19.51 -6.11 -8.16
N GLY A 242 20.69 -5.69 -8.66
CA GLY A 242 21.85 -5.36 -7.83
C GLY A 242 22.59 -6.55 -7.24
N TYR A 243 22.42 -7.76 -7.79
CA TYR A 243 23.21 -8.93 -7.42
C TYR A 243 24.43 -9.04 -8.33
N ARG A 244 25.61 -9.16 -7.71
CA ARG A 244 26.88 -9.39 -8.43
C ARG A 244 27.13 -10.87 -8.75
N ASP A 245 26.45 -11.74 -8.00
CA ASP A 245 26.60 -13.18 -8.12
C ASP A 245 25.26 -13.87 -8.35
N ARG A 246 25.20 -14.67 -9.40
CA ARG A 246 24.04 -15.45 -9.80
C ARG A 246 23.61 -16.47 -8.74
N ILE A 247 24.55 -17.09 -8.05
CA ILE A 247 24.25 -18.09 -7.02
C ILE A 247 23.53 -17.42 -5.85
N ALA A 248 24.03 -16.26 -5.42
CA ALA A 248 23.39 -15.46 -4.38
C ALA A 248 21.97 -15.02 -4.78
N PHE A 249 21.78 -14.58 -6.04
CA PHE A 249 20.47 -14.23 -6.58
C PHE A 249 19.51 -15.44 -6.56
N TYR A 250 19.91 -16.59 -7.10
CA TYR A 250 19.07 -17.78 -7.14
C TYR A 250 18.67 -18.25 -5.73
N SER A 251 19.61 -18.21 -4.79
CA SER A 251 19.35 -18.57 -3.39
C SER A 251 18.33 -17.62 -2.74
N ALA A 252 18.53 -16.32 -2.90
CA ALA A 252 17.62 -15.29 -2.37
C ALA A 252 16.22 -15.40 -3.02
N PHE A 253 16.16 -15.58 -4.34
CA PHE A 253 14.91 -15.70 -5.08
C PHE A 253 14.13 -16.94 -4.65
N LYS A 254 14.77 -18.11 -4.60
CA LYS A 254 14.12 -19.35 -4.18
C LYS A 254 13.64 -19.29 -2.74
N LYS A 255 14.41 -18.65 -1.85
CA LYS A 255 14.01 -18.44 -0.44
C LYS A 255 12.78 -17.53 -0.32
N ASN A 256 12.67 -16.50 -1.18
CA ASN A 256 11.58 -15.51 -1.14
C ASN A 256 10.32 -16.02 -1.85
N SER A 257 10.45 -16.56 -3.08
CA SER A 257 9.34 -16.97 -3.94
C SER A 257 8.93 -18.43 -3.84
N GLY A 258 9.74 -19.26 -3.18
CA GLY A 258 9.53 -20.73 -3.07
C GLY A 258 9.89 -21.54 -4.32
N SER A 259 10.30 -20.89 -5.42
CA SER A 259 10.68 -21.54 -6.68
C SER A 259 11.92 -20.90 -7.31
N SER A 260 12.55 -21.57 -8.26
CA SER A 260 13.63 -20.95 -9.01
C SER A 260 13.14 -19.87 -9.96
N PRO A 261 13.98 -18.89 -10.38
CA PRO A 261 13.59 -17.87 -11.36
C PRO A 261 13.02 -18.43 -12.65
N VAL A 262 13.58 -19.53 -13.14
CA VAL A 262 13.13 -20.20 -14.37
C VAL A 262 11.74 -20.83 -14.20
N GLU A 263 11.54 -21.53 -13.07
CA GLU A 263 10.22 -22.13 -12.74
C GLU A 263 9.16 -21.04 -12.52
N TYR A 264 9.54 -19.96 -11.86
CA TYR A 264 8.64 -18.81 -11.64
C TYR A 264 8.17 -18.20 -12.96
N ARG A 265 9.09 -17.92 -13.89
CA ARG A 265 8.78 -17.43 -15.24
C ARG A 265 7.82 -18.36 -15.98
N ALA A 266 8.09 -19.66 -15.96
CA ALA A 266 7.23 -20.63 -16.63
C ALA A 266 5.79 -20.60 -16.07
N LYS A 267 5.64 -20.49 -14.75
CA LYS A 267 4.33 -20.45 -14.09
C LYS A 267 3.57 -19.14 -14.26
N SER A 268 4.28 -17.99 -14.33
CA SER A 268 3.63 -16.68 -14.43
C SER A 268 3.14 -16.35 -15.84
N ARG A 269 3.57 -17.12 -16.86
CA ARG A 269 3.19 -16.93 -18.28
C ARG A 269 2.19 -17.97 -18.80
N THR A 270 1.74 -18.87 -17.93
CA THR A 270 0.69 -19.87 -18.22
C THR A 270 -0.66 -19.36 -17.73
#